data_ef864e79f026395aabdf4c95fcbdaa00
#
_entry.id   ef864e79f026395aabdf4c95fcbdaa00
#
_cell.length_a   1.000
_cell.length_b   1.000
_cell.length_c   1.000
_cell.angle_alpha   90.00
_cell.angle_beta   90.00
_cell.angle_gamma   90.00
#
_symmetry.space_group_name_H-M   'P 1'
#
loop_
_entity.id
_entity.type
_entity.pdbx_description
1 polymer ?
#
loop_
_entity_poly.entity_id
_entity_poly.type
_entity_poly.pdbx_seq_one_letter_code
_entity_poly.pdbx_strand_id
1 'polypeptide(L)'
;MSLPLVHHRYLDVDGVTVFYRESVPTRADAPTLLLLHGFPSASHQFRRLIDLLGDRYRMIAPDYPGFGNTTAPADFTYTFDRLADITEGFVQRLGLTHFAMYVFDFGAPIGFRLAERHPEWIAGLVVQNGNAYAAGLSDGAREFTALRPDQEGAEDTIRELLTLAGTRSQYQTGVSDPTLLSPESWLLDQYFLDLPGRTAAQVALAFDYKSNIARYPAWQSWLRTHTPPTLITWGANDPFFPSPGAHAYLADVPDAELHLFDTGHFALETHVREIAPLIGAFVDRACTGQTVGSDAPSQ
;
A
#
# COMPACT_ATOMS: atom_id res chain seq x y z
N MET A 1 1.57 6.72 -26.49
CA MET A 1 0.81 7.33 -25.38
C MET A 1 1.66 8.46 -24.82
N SER A 2 1.09 9.64 -24.60
CA SER A 2 1.77 10.71 -23.85
C SER A 2 1.73 10.33 -22.36
N LEU A 3 2.78 10.69 -21.62
CA LEU A 3 2.76 10.53 -20.15
C LEU A 3 1.72 11.48 -19.54
N PRO A 4 1.04 11.05 -18.46
CA PRO A 4 0.10 11.91 -17.74
C PRO A 4 0.81 13.09 -17.09
N LEU A 5 0.11 14.20 -16.90
CA LEU A 5 0.60 15.29 -16.06
C LEU A 5 0.53 14.85 -14.59
N VAL A 6 1.64 14.95 -13.88
CA VAL A 6 1.74 14.58 -12.46
C VAL A 6 2.26 15.78 -11.67
N HIS A 7 1.50 16.19 -10.67
CA HIS A 7 1.93 17.20 -9.71
C HIS A 7 2.60 16.56 -8.49
N HIS A 8 3.64 17.23 -8.00
CA HIS A 8 4.34 16.91 -6.76
C HIS A 8 4.04 18.03 -5.78
N ARG A 9 3.25 17.75 -4.76
CA ARG A 9 2.66 18.76 -3.88
C ARG A 9 2.92 18.49 -2.41
N TYR A 10 2.71 19.49 -1.59
CA TYR A 10 2.75 19.41 -0.14
C TYR A 10 1.44 19.89 0.45
N LEU A 11 1.00 19.25 1.53
CA LEU A 11 -0.20 19.61 2.27
C LEU A 11 0.09 19.51 3.78
N ASP A 12 -0.19 20.56 4.52
CA ASP A 12 -0.09 20.51 5.98
C ASP A 12 -1.28 19.74 6.56
N VAL A 13 -0.97 18.77 7.42
CA VAL A 13 -1.94 17.99 8.19
C VAL A 13 -1.44 17.93 9.64
N ASP A 14 -2.04 18.70 10.52
CA ASP A 14 -1.75 18.74 11.95
C ASP A 14 -0.24 18.91 12.27
N GLY A 15 0.41 19.83 11.55
CA GLY A 15 1.82 20.15 11.67
C GLY A 15 2.77 19.19 10.94
N VAL A 16 2.23 18.17 10.26
CA VAL A 16 2.97 17.31 9.33
C VAL A 16 2.85 17.88 7.92
N THR A 17 3.97 18.15 7.26
CA THR A 17 3.97 18.54 5.86
C THR A 17 4.01 17.29 4.98
N VAL A 18 2.84 16.83 4.55
CA VAL A 18 2.67 15.61 3.74
C VAL A 18 3.02 15.92 2.29
N PHE A 19 4.02 15.23 1.75
CA PHE A 19 4.28 15.22 0.30
C PHE A 19 3.36 14.21 -0.37
N TYR A 20 2.89 14.53 -1.59
CA TYR A 20 2.12 13.59 -2.39
C TYR A 20 2.29 13.83 -3.88
N ARG A 21 2.08 12.76 -4.65
CA ARG A 21 1.96 12.78 -6.11
C ARG A 21 0.49 12.77 -6.48
N GLU A 22 0.11 13.58 -7.47
CA GLU A 22 -1.26 13.63 -7.96
C GLU A 22 -1.25 13.68 -9.49
N SER A 23 -1.86 12.69 -10.15
CA SER A 23 -2.08 12.73 -11.59
C SER A 23 -3.28 13.59 -11.94
N VAL A 24 -3.23 14.21 -13.11
CA VAL A 24 -4.32 15.00 -13.66
C VAL A 24 -4.96 14.24 -14.81
N PRO A 25 -6.12 13.61 -14.59
CA PRO A 25 -6.80 12.87 -15.64
C PRO A 25 -7.37 13.80 -16.71
N THR A 26 -7.61 13.25 -17.90
CA THR A 26 -8.21 13.99 -19.02
C THR A 26 -9.68 14.35 -18.79
N ARG A 27 -10.38 13.58 -17.94
CA ARG A 27 -11.79 13.79 -17.57
C ARG A 27 -11.87 14.37 -16.16
N ALA A 28 -12.68 15.42 -15.99
CA ALA A 28 -12.87 16.07 -14.69
C ALA A 28 -13.60 15.18 -13.66
N ASP A 29 -14.44 14.25 -14.14
CA ASP A 29 -15.20 13.28 -13.34
C ASP A 29 -14.53 11.90 -13.23
N ALA A 30 -13.23 11.83 -13.51
CA ALA A 30 -12.49 10.58 -13.44
C ALA A 30 -12.49 10.00 -12.01
N PRO A 31 -12.62 8.67 -11.86
CA PRO A 31 -12.52 8.03 -10.56
C PRO A 31 -11.19 8.33 -9.86
N THR A 32 -11.24 8.41 -8.54
CA THR A 32 -10.05 8.60 -7.71
C THR A 32 -9.53 7.25 -7.23
N LEU A 33 -8.19 7.08 -7.27
CA LEU A 33 -7.45 5.96 -6.71
C LEU A 33 -6.42 6.48 -5.71
N LEU A 34 -6.64 6.21 -4.42
CA LEU A 34 -5.69 6.49 -3.35
C LEU A 34 -4.67 5.35 -3.27
N LEU A 35 -3.38 5.69 -3.36
CA LEU A 35 -2.27 4.74 -3.42
C LEU A 35 -1.47 4.80 -2.11
N LEU A 36 -1.58 3.77 -1.30
CA LEU A 36 -0.94 3.66 0.01
C LEU A 36 0.28 2.74 -0.07
N HIS A 37 1.47 3.34 -0.01
CA HIS A 37 2.76 2.65 -0.13
C HIS A 37 3.13 1.86 1.12
N GLY A 38 4.20 1.06 1.01
CA GLY A 38 4.76 0.30 2.11
C GLY A 38 6.23 0.60 2.40
N PHE A 39 6.76 -0.17 3.32
CA PHE A 39 8.16 -0.14 3.73
C PHE A 39 9.06 -0.85 2.69
N PRO A 40 10.25 -0.38 2.41
CA PRO A 40 10.88 0.86 2.90
C PRO A 40 10.62 2.06 1.99
N SER A 41 9.68 1.92 1.04
CA SER A 41 9.47 2.83 -0.07
C SER A 41 8.64 4.07 0.30
N ALA A 42 8.19 4.79 -0.70
CA ALA A 42 7.34 5.98 -0.63
C ALA A 42 6.47 6.05 -1.89
N SER A 43 5.77 7.15 -2.11
CA SER A 43 4.89 7.32 -3.27
C SER A 43 5.55 7.08 -4.64
N HIS A 44 6.89 7.14 -4.72
CA HIS A 44 7.60 6.89 -5.97
C HIS A 44 7.50 5.43 -6.45
N GLN A 45 7.17 4.47 -5.58
CA GLN A 45 6.91 3.09 -6.00
C GLN A 45 5.78 2.99 -7.03
N PHE A 46 4.85 3.95 -7.00
CA PHE A 46 3.71 3.99 -7.92
C PHE A 46 3.99 4.72 -9.24
N ARG A 47 5.21 5.25 -9.46
CA ARG A 47 5.55 6.06 -10.64
C ARG A 47 5.16 5.39 -11.96
N ARG A 48 5.51 4.11 -12.12
CA ARG A 48 5.21 3.35 -13.34
C ARG A 48 3.72 3.06 -13.52
N LEU A 49 3.00 2.84 -12.42
CA LEU A 49 1.55 2.67 -12.45
C LEU A 49 0.85 3.99 -12.81
N ILE A 50 1.31 5.11 -12.25
CA ILE A 50 0.80 6.45 -12.56
C ILE A 50 1.06 6.79 -14.02
N ASP A 51 2.22 6.45 -14.59
CA ASP A 51 2.53 6.67 -16.03
C ASP A 51 1.55 5.92 -16.95
N LEU A 52 1.02 4.76 -16.53
CA LEU A 52 0.12 3.95 -17.33
C LEU A 52 -1.36 4.31 -17.17
N LEU A 53 -1.77 4.82 -16.02
CA LEU A 53 -3.17 5.00 -15.67
C LEU A 53 -3.57 6.45 -15.31
N GLY A 54 -2.59 7.34 -15.10
CA GLY A 54 -2.82 8.67 -14.55
C GLY A 54 -3.54 9.65 -15.48
N ASP A 55 -3.68 9.36 -16.78
CA ASP A 55 -4.52 10.11 -17.72
C ASP A 55 -6.00 9.71 -17.65
N ARG A 56 -6.30 8.51 -17.10
CA ARG A 56 -7.65 7.98 -16.94
C ARG A 56 -8.23 8.19 -15.54
N TYR A 57 -7.40 8.16 -14.51
CA TYR A 57 -7.80 8.22 -13.11
C TYR A 57 -7.06 9.33 -12.37
N ARG A 58 -7.73 9.94 -11.39
CA ARG A 58 -7.07 10.80 -10.42
C ARG A 58 -6.35 9.92 -9.40
N MET A 59 -5.05 9.74 -9.59
CA MET A 59 -4.21 8.90 -8.73
C MET A 59 -3.49 9.78 -7.71
N ILE A 60 -3.68 9.48 -6.42
CA ILE A 60 -3.12 10.25 -5.32
C ILE A 60 -2.29 9.33 -4.45
N ALA A 61 -1.00 9.64 -4.30
CA ALA A 61 -0.03 8.83 -3.55
C ALA A 61 0.69 9.72 -2.52
N PRO A 62 0.27 9.72 -1.24
CA PRO A 62 1.00 10.42 -0.18
C PRO A 62 2.24 9.64 0.27
N ASP A 63 3.25 10.36 0.78
CA ASP A 63 4.31 9.80 1.61
C ASP A 63 3.91 9.92 3.08
N TYR A 64 4.07 8.87 3.88
CA TYR A 64 3.76 8.93 5.31
C TYR A 64 4.84 9.67 6.11
N PRO A 65 4.54 10.15 7.33
CA PRO A 65 5.57 10.56 8.29
C PRO A 65 6.62 9.45 8.46
N GLY A 66 7.89 9.83 8.37
CA GLY A 66 8.99 8.86 8.41
C GLY A 66 9.42 8.29 7.05
N PHE A 67 8.74 8.65 5.96
CA PHE A 67 9.00 8.17 4.60
C PHE A 67 9.15 9.31 3.59
N GLY A 68 9.85 9.04 2.50
CA GLY A 68 9.93 9.91 1.33
C GLY A 68 10.22 11.37 1.67
N ASN A 69 9.47 12.28 1.05
CA ASN A 69 9.63 13.73 1.20
C ASN A 69 8.72 14.35 2.28
N THR A 70 7.95 13.55 3.01
CA THR A 70 7.13 14.03 4.12
C THR A 70 8.00 14.39 5.32
N THR A 71 7.71 15.53 5.95
CA THR A 71 8.36 15.98 7.17
C THR A 71 7.37 16.06 8.32
N ALA A 72 7.80 15.60 9.49
CA ALA A 72 7.03 15.60 10.72
C ALA A 72 7.76 16.39 11.83
N PRO A 73 7.06 16.92 12.83
CA PRO A 73 7.66 17.54 14.00
C PRO A 73 8.63 16.59 14.72
N ALA A 74 9.62 17.13 15.42
CA ALA A 74 10.66 16.34 16.10
C ALA A 74 10.09 15.43 17.22
N ASP A 75 8.95 15.78 17.77
CA ASP A 75 8.22 15.05 18.81
C ASP A 75 7.13 14.12 18.24
N PHE A 76 7.11 13.91 16.92
CA PHE A 76 6.13 13.03 16.29
C PHE A 76 6.30 11.58 16.76
N THR A 77 5.22 10.97 17.25
CA THR A 77 5.22 9.58 17.69
C THR A 77 4.89 8.66 16.50
N TYR A 78 5.84 7.80 16.14
CA TYR A 78 5.70 6.87 15.01
C TYR A 78 4.99 5.59 15.45
N THR A 79 3.69 5.53 15.18
CA THR A 79 2.84 4.34 15.31
C THR A 79 1.92 4.23 14.09
N PHE A 80 1.41 3.03 13.79
CA PHE A 80 0.45 2.86 12.69
C PHE A 80 -0.85 3.63 12.91
N ASP A 81 -1.30 3.78 14.15
CA ASP A 81 -2.46 4.62 14.46
C ASP A 81 -2.20 6.08 14.10
N ARG A 82 -1.01 6.64 14.45
CA ARG A 82 -0.66 8.02 14.09
C ARG A 82 -0.46 8.21 12.58
N LEU A 83 0.11 7.23 11.86
CA LEU A 83 0.20 7.29 10.40
C LEU A 83 -1.21 7.29 9.78
N ALA A 84 -2.13 6.50 10.32
CA ALA A 84 -3.52 6.48 9.87
C ALA A 84 -4.23 7.82 10.17
N ASP A 85 -4.02 8.45 11.35
CA ASP A 85 -4.59 9.75 11.68
C ASP A 85 -4.15 10.84 10.67
N ILE A 86 -2.86 10.88 10.34
CA ILE A 86 -2.34 11.84 9.35
C ILE A 86 -2.89 11.55 7.96
N THR A 87 -3.01 10.27 7.58
CA THR A 87 -3.55 9.88 6.28
C THR A 87 -5.04 10.21 6.20
N GLU A 88 -5.80 10.02 7.27
CA GLU A 88 -7.21 10.42 7.38
C GLU A 88 -7.38 11.93 7.21
N GLY A 89 -6.61 12.73 7.97
CA GLY A 89 -6.62 14.18 7.84
C GLY A 89 -6.22 14.66 6.43
N PHE A 90 -5.27 13.96 5.78
CA PHE A 90 -4.89 14.23 4.39
C PHE A 90 -6.05 13.99 3.42
N VAL A 91 -6.73 12.85 3.52
CA VAL A 91 -7.92 12.51 2.72
C VAL A 91 -9.03 13.54 2.91
N GLN A 92 -9.32 13.93 4.15
CA GLN A 92 -10.34 14.93 4.49
C GLN A 92 -10.00 16.31 3.91
N ARG A 93 -8.75 16.77 4.02
CA ARG A 93 -8.30 18.08 3.49
C ARG A 93 -8.34 18.15 1.97
N LEU A 94 -8.18 17.02 1.28
CA LEU A 94 -8.38 16.92 -0.17
C LEU A 94 -9.85 16.78 -0.58
N GLY A 95 -10.78 16.67 0.38
CA GLY A 95 -12.21 16.52 0.14
C GLY A 95 -12.56 15.18 -0.52
N LEU A 96 -11.78 14.12 -0.29
CA LEU A 96 -12.05 12.82 -0.85
C LEU A 96 -13.08 12.08 0.01
N THR A 97 -14.20 11.73 -0.59
CA THR A 97 -15.33 11.07 0.10
C THR A 97 -15.73 9.74 -0.51
N HIS A 98 -15.18 9.38 -1.68
CA HIS A 98 -15.47 8.11 -2.35
C HIS A 98 -14.37 7.80 -3.36
N PHE A 99 -13.60 6.72 -3.13
CA PHE A 99 -12.44 6.37 -3.95
C PHE A 99 -12.13 4.87 -3.88
N ALA A 100 -11.49 4.35 -4.93
CA ALA A 100 -10.81 3.06 -4.81
C ALA A 100 -9.51 3.25 -4.02
N MET A 101 -9.19 2.29 -3.17
CA MET A 101 -8.00 2.34 -2.32
C MET A 101 -7.06 1.18 -2.67
N TYR A 102 -5.83 1.53 -3.02
CA TYR A 102 -4.75 0.57 -3.22
C TYR A 102 -3.90 0.49 -1.95
N VAL A 103 -3.73 -0.71 -1.43
CA VAL A 103 -2.93 -0.94 -0.23
C VAL A 103 -1.79 -1.91 -0.52
N PHE A 104 -0.58 -1.54 -0.10
CA PHE A 104 0.63 -2.33 -0.22
C PHE A 104 1.39 -2.34 1.10
N ASP A 105 1.79 -3.50 1.61
CA ASP A 105 2.63 -3.65 2.80
C ASP A 105 2.13 -2.80 3.99
N PHE A 106 2.89 -1.79 4.49
CA PHE A 106 2.45 -0.84 5.53
C PHE A 106 1.23 -0.02 5.12
N GLY A 107 0.98 0.13 3.83
CA GLY A 107 -0.25 0.75 3.35
C GLY A 107 -1.51 -0.04 3.71
N ALA A 108 -1.42 -1.37 3.88
CA ALA A 108 -2.57 -2.19 4.28
C ALA A 108 -3.03 -1.87 5.71
N PRO A 109 -2.21 -1.90 6.77
CA PRO A 109 -2.64 -1.51 8.10
C PRO A 109 -3.12 -0.06 8.20
N ILE A 110 -2.58 0.86 7.41
CA ILE A 110 -3.06 2.24 7.37
C ILE A 110 -4.42 2.29 6.67
N GLY A 111 -4.54 1.68 5.49
CA GLY A 111 -5.77 1.66 4.71
C GLY A 111 -6.93 0.96 5.43
N PHE A 112 -6.68 -0.16 6.11
CA PHE A 112 -7.71 -0.84 6.90
C PHE A 112 -8.20 0.00 8.09
N ARG A 113 -7.32 0.80 8.74
CA ARG A 113 -7.76 1.74 9.77
C ARG A 113 -8.68 2.82 9.21
N LEU A 114 -8.38 3.35 8.02
CA LEU A 114 -9.27 4.28 7.32
C LEU A 114 -10.62 3.61 6.99
N ALA A 115 -10.58 2.40 6.46
CA ALA A 115 -11.77 1.65 6.10
C ALA A 115 -12.68 1.32 7.30
N GLU A 116 -12.10 1.00 8.47
CA GLU A 116 -12.86 0.82 9.71
C GLU A 116 -13.56 2.10 10.17
N ARG A 117 -12.88 3.25 10.02
CA ARG A 117 -13.40 4.56 10.46
C ARG A 117 -14.42 5.14 9.48
N HIS A 118 -14.19 4.93 8.18
CA HIS A 118 -14.92 5.53 7.07
C HIS A 118 -15.24 4.49 5.99
N PRO A 119 -16.06 3.48 6.29
CA PRO A 119 -16.39 2.45 5.31
C PRO A 119 -17.04 3.01 4.04
N GLU A 120 -17.76 4.14 4.16
CA GLU A 120 -18.42 4.84 3.06
C GLU A 120 -17.45 5.49 2.05
N TRP A 121 -16.18 5.67 2.41
CA TRP A 121 -15.19 6.21 1.49
C TRP A 121 -14.71 5.17 0.47
N ILE A 122 -14.83 3.88 0.77
CA ILE A 122 -14.20 2.80 0.03
C ILE A 122 -15.12 2.30 -1.07
N ALA A 123 -14.89 2.76 -2.31
CA ALA A 123 -15.57 2.28 -3.51
C ALA A 123 -15.09 0.88 -3.92
N GLY A 124 -13.84 0.57 -3.67
CA GLY A 124 -13.21 -0.71 -3.96
C GLY A 124 -11.82 -0.80 -3.36
N LEU A 125 -11.33 -2.02 -3.18
CA LEU A 125 -10.05 -2.31 -2.55
C LEU A 125 -9.13 -3.05 -3.51
N VAL A 126 -7.94 -2.51 -3.77
CA VAL A 126 -6.85 -3.20 -4.46
C VAL A 126 -5.80 -3.58 -3.42
N VAL A 127 -5.53 -4.87 -3.28
CA VAL A 127 -4.57 -5.39 -2.32
C VAL A 127 -3.36 -5.96 -3.06
N GLN A 128 -2.20 -5.38 -2.88
CA GLN A 128 -0.93 -5.94 -3.35
C GLN A 128 -0.05 -6.26 -2.15
N ASN A 129 0.23 -7.54 -1.91
CA ASN A 129 1.12 -7.98 -0.82
C ASN A 129 0.85 -7.23 0.50
N GLY A 130 -0.43 -6.95 0.76
CA GLY A 130 -0.95 -6.26 1.93
C GLY A 130 -1.66 -7.25 2.85
N ASN A 131 -1.12 -7.51 4.03
CA ASN A 131 -1.56 -8.62 4.86
C ASN A 131 -2.59 -8.20 5.92
N ALA A 132 -3.65 -9.02 6.06
CA ALA A 132 -4.68 -8.91 7.10
C ALA A 132 -4.98 -10.26 7.78
N TYR A 133 -4.12 -11.27 7.56
CA TYR A 133 -4.36 -12.64 8.02
C TYR A 133 -3.10 -13.26 8.60
N ALA A 134 -3.25 -14.07 9.66
CA ALA A 134 -2.13 -14.81 10.23
C ALA A 134 -1.49 -15.79 9.24
N ALA A 135 -2.26 -16.32 8.28
CA ALA A 135 -1.77 -17.20 7.22
C ALA A 135 -0.80 -16.50 6.25
N GLY A 136 -0.88 -15.16 6.16
CA GLY A 136 -0.04 -14.34 5.29
C GLY A 136 1.26 -13.85 5.96
N LEU A 137 1.62 -14.35 7.13
CA LEU A 137 2.91 -14.07 7.75
C LEU A 137 3.83 -15.28 7.56
N SER A 138 5.01 -15.08 6.95
CA SER A 138 6.06 -16.08 6.95
C SER A 138 6.60 -16.30 8.39
N ASP A 139 7.36 -17.37 8.62
CA ASP A 139 7.96 -17.60 9.93
C ASP A 139 8.91 -16.46 10.31
N GLY A 140 9.74 -15.99 9.37
CA GLY A 140 10.60 -14.82 9.60
C GLY A 140 9.82 -13.54 9.90
N ALA A 141 8.69 -13.30 9.21
CA ALA A 141 7.83 -12.17 9.52
C ALA A 141 7.17 -12.29 10.91
N ARG A 142 6.79 -13.51 11.34
CA ARG A 142 6.27 -13.76 12.70
C ARG A 142 7.31 -13.46 13.76
N GLU A 143 8.55 -13.95 13.58
CA GLU A 143 9.65 -13.70 14.48
C GLU A 143 9.97 -12.20 14.55
N PHE A 144 10.07 -11.54 13.40
CA PHE A 144 10.33 -10.12 13.31
C PHE A 144 9.26 -9.27 14.02
N THR A 145 7.99 -9.54 13.79
CA THR A 145 6.88 -8.80 14.40
C THR A 145 6.67 -9.10 15.89
N ALA A 146 7.29 -10.16 16.40
CA ALA A 146 7.31 -10.51 17.82
C ALA A 146 8.45 -9.82 18.60
N LEU A 147 9.38 -9.13 17.93
CA LEU A 147 10.47 -8.38 18.58
C LEU A 147 9.92 -7.32 19.54
N ARG A 148 10.63 -7.13 20.65
CA ARG A 148 10.26 -6.14 21.67
C ARG A 148 11.42 -5.18 21.94
N PRO A 149 11.13 -3.91 22.30
CA PRO A 149 12.17 -2.92 22.58
C PRO A 149 13.12 -3.30 23.74
N ASP A 150 12.65 -4.13 24.68
CA ASP A 150 13.42 -4.60 25.84
C ASP A 150 14.21 -5.90 25.57
N GLN A 151 14.13 -6.45 24.36
CA GLN A 151 14.84 -7.67 23.96
C GLN A 151 16.24 -7.31 23.43
N GLU A 152 17.27 -7.97 23.98
CA GLU A 152 18.66 -7.80 23.52
C GLU A 152 18.79 -8.12 22.03
N GLY A 153 19.44 -7.25 21.24
CA GLY A 153 19.66 -7.42 19.80
C GLY A 153 18.44 -7.17 18.91
N ALA A 154 17.26 -6.90 19.47
CA ALA A 154 16.05 -6.69 18.66
C ALA A 154 16.16 -5.47 17.74
N GLU A 155 16.69 -4.36 18.24
CA GLU A 155 16.90 -3.15 17.43
C GLU A 155 17.95 -3.39 16.34
N ASP A 156 19.02 -4.12 16.63
CA ASP A 156 20.06 -4.45 15.65
C ASP A 156 19.48 -5.29 14.51
N THR A 157 18.63 -6.26 14.81
CA THR A 157 17.89 -7.06 13.81
C THR A 157 17.03 -6.18 12.89
N ILE A 158 16.34 -5.19 13.46
CA ILE A 158 15.56 -4.23 12.66
C ILE A 158 16.49 -3.37 11.79
N ARG A 159 17.61 -2.88 12.35
CA ARG A 159 18.57 -2.03 11.64
C ARG A 159 19.23 -2.74 10.45
N GLU A 160 19.39 -4.07 10.49
CA GLU A 160 19.89 -4.84 9.35
C GLU A 160 19.01 -4.69 8.11
N LEU A 161 17.68 -4.65 8.26
CA LEU A 161 16.75 -4.42 7.16
C LEU A 161 16.81 -3.00 6.60
N LEU A 162 17.33 -2.03 7.38
CA LEU A 162 17.45 -0.63 6.99
C LEU A 162 18.77 -0.33 6.26
N THR A 163 19.63 -1.33 6.10
CA THR A 163 20.87 -1.19 5.33
C THR A 163 20.60 -1.29 3.84
N LEU A 164 21.51 -0.76 3.00
CA LEU A 164 21.40 -0.91 1.54
C LEU A 164 21.27 -2.38 1.10
N ALA A 165 21.95 -3.30 1.79
CA ALA A 165 21.83 -4.73 1.50
C ALA A 165 20.42 -5.24 1.84
N GLY A 166 19.87 -4.85 3.00
CA GLY A 166 18.51 -5.17 3.43
C GLY A 166 17.45 -4.58 2.49
N THR A 167 17.55 -3.30 2.18
CA THR A 167 16.66 -2.61 1.25
C THR A 167 16.66 -3.27 -0.13
N ARG A 168 17.84 -3.52 -0.69
CA ARG A 168 17.99 -4.22 -1.98
C ARG A 168 17.41 -5.62 -1.96
N SER A 169 17.63 -6.37 -0.88
CA SER A 169 17.12 -7.74 -0.72
C SER A 169 15.59 -7.80 -0.79
N GLN A 170 14.88 -6.80 -0.24
CA GLN A 170 13.42 -6.72 -0.29
C GLN A 170 12.87 -6.62 -1.72
N TYR A 171 13.62 -5.99 -2.63
CA TYR A 171 13.27 -5.91 -4.05
C TYR A 171 13.61 -7.18 -4.82
N GLN A 172 14.75 -7.83 -4.49
CA GLN A 172 15.29 -8.91 -5.31
C GLN A 172 14.81 -10.30 -4.91
N THR A 173 14.49 -10.50 -3.63
CA THR A 173 14.09 -11.83 -3.15
C THR A 173 12.74 -12.24 -3.75
N GLY A 174 12.67 -13.43 -4.31
CA GLY A 174 11.48 -13.98 -4.96
C GLY A 174 11.25 -13.52 -6.39
N VAL A 175 12.13 -12.67 -6.95
CA VAL A 175 12.03 -12.21 -8.35
C VAL A 175 12.74 -13.20 -9.25
N SER A 176 12.03 -13.75 -10.24
CA SER A 176 12.56 -14.74 -11.19
C SER A 176 13.57 -14.14 -12.17
N ASP A 177 13.36 -12.88 -12.61
CA ASP A 177 14.27 -12.12 -13.47
C ASP A 177 14.69 -10.79 -12.84
N PRO A 178 15.78 -10.74 -12.05
CA PRO A 178 16.27 -9.52 -11.43
C PRO A 178 16.66 -8.41 -12.39
N THR A 179 16.85 -8.69 -13.69
CA THR A 179 17.20 -7.68 -14.69
C THR A 179 16.04 -6.71 -14.98
N LEU A 180 14.81 -7.06 -14.59
CA LEU A 180 13.64 -6.19 -14.69
C LEU A 180 13.58 -5.10 -13.60
N LEU A 181 14.37 -5.26 -12.54
CA LEU A 181 14.39 -4.33 -11.41
C LEU A 181 15.30 -3.14 -11.70
N SER A 182 14.76 -1.94 -11.54
CA SER A 182 15.53 -0.70 -11.62
C SER A 182 16.30 -0.46 -10.32
N PRO A 183 17.64 -0.29 -10.36
CA PRO A 183 18.42 0.03 -9.17
C PRO A 183 17.99 1.30 -8.48
N GLU A 184 17.44 2.26 -9.20
CA GLU A 184 16.96 3.53 -8.65
C GLU A 184 15.86 3.33 -7.61
N SER A 185 15.10 2.22 -7.67
CA SER A 185 14.05 1.93 -6.70
C SER A 185 14.61 1.82 -5.29
N TRP A 186 15.53 0.88 -5.03
CA TRP A 186 16.12 0.71 -3.70
C TRP A 186 17.18 1.76 -3.33
N LEU A 187 17.84 2.37 -4.33
CA LEU A 187 18.79 3.46 -4.07
C LEU A 187 18.09 4.71 -3.55
N LEU A 188 16.90 5.02 -4.11
CA LEU A 188 16.11 6.15 -3.63
C LEU A 188 15.51 5.86 -2.24
N ASP A 189 15.04 4.64 -2.00
CA ASP A 189 14.58 4.21 -0.67
C ASP A 189 15.70 4.34 0.36
N GLN A 190 16.91 3.86 0.04
CA GLN A 190 18.05 3.97 0.94
C GLN A 190 18.42 5.43 1.22
N TYR A 191 18.39 6.28 0.19
CA TYR A 191 18.61 7.72 0.38
C TYR A 191 17.64 8.30 1.44
N PHE A 192 16.35 7.94 1.39
CA PHE A 192 15.38 8.40 2.37
C PHE A 192 15.60 7.78 3.77
N LEU A 193 15.98 6.51 3.84
CA LEU A 193 16.29 5.84 5.11
C LEU A 193 17.51 6.43 5.82
N ASP A 194 18.49 6.93 5.05
CA ASP A 194 19.72 7.53 5.57
C ASP A 194 19.53 8.98 6.07
N LEU A 195 18.36 9.59 5.82
CA LEU A 195 18.09 10.94 6.32
C LEU A 195 18.00 10.96 7.86
N PRO A 196 18.39 12.07 8.51
CA PRO A 196 18.34 12.19 9.96
C PRO A 196 16.98 11.83 10.56
N GLY A 197 16.97 10.98 11.58
CA GLY A 197 15.77 10.56 12.31
C GLY A 197 14.97 9.44 11.63
N ARG A 198 15.23 9.11 10.35
CA ARG A 198 14.46 8.10 9.61
C ARG A 198 14.65 6.69 10.19
N THR A 199 15.88 6.31 10.51
CA THR A 199 16.15 5.01 11.15
C THR A 199 15.35 4.84 12.43
N ALA A 200 15.33 5.84 13.31
CA ALA A 200 14.57 5.78 14.56
C ALA A 200 13.06 5.66 14.32
N ALA A 201 12.52 6.36 13.30
CA ALA A 201 11.13 6.25 12.89
C ALA A 201 10.79 4.82 12.44
N GLN A 202 11.65 4.21 11.62
CA GLN A 202 11.42 2.84 11.12
C GLN A 202 11.52 1.80 12.24
N VAL A 203 12.47 1.96 13.16
CA VAL A 203 12.59 1.10 14.35
C VAL A 203 11.34 1.17 15.21
N ALA A 204 10.80 2.38 15.44
CA ALA A 204 9.56 2.54 16.19
C ALA A 204 8.36 1.86 15.51
N LEU A 205 8.21 2.01 14.19
CA LEU A 205 7.16 1.36 13.42
C LEU A 205 7.30 -0.17 13.40
N ALA A 206 8.53 -0.70 13.32
CA ALA A 206 8.77 -2.14 13.39
C ALA A 206 8.31 -2.71 14.74
N PHE A 207 8.63 -2.05 15.86
CA PHE A 207 8.14 -2.47 17.18
C PHE A 207 6.61 -2.30 17.35
N ASP A 208 6.01 -1.34 16.65
CA ASP A 208 4.55 -1.13 16.68
C ASP A 208 3.79 -2.11 15.78
N TYR A 209 4.47 -2.86 14.87
CA TYR A 209 3.79 -3.72 13.90
C TYR A 209 2.85 -4.75 14.54
N LYS A 210 3.15 -5.23 15.74
CA LYS A 210 2.27 -6.11 16.52
C LYS A 210 0.87 -5.54 16.74
N SER A 211 0.73 -4.20 16.76
CA SER A 211 -0.58 -3.53 16.85
C SER A 211 -1.47 -3.84 15.64
N ASN A 212 -0.87 -4.06 14.46
CA ASN A 212 -1.57 -4.45 13.24
C ASN A 212 -2.12 -5.87 13.35
N ILE A 213 -1.28 -6.81 13.81
CA ILE A 213 -1.68 -8.22 13.99
C ILE A 213 -2.86 -8.32 14.95
N ALA A 214 -2.84 -7.53 16.02
CA ALA A 214 -3.94 -7.48 16.98
C ALA A 214 -5.27 -6.98 16.35
N ARG A 215 -5.22 -6.22 15.25
CA ARG A 215 -6.40 -5.70 14.54
C ARG A 215 -6.90 -6.60 13.40
N TYR A 216 -6.20 -7.67 13.04
CA TYR A 216 -6.64 -8.58 11.98
C TYR A 216 -8.09 -9.05 12.13
N PRO A 217 -8.57 -9.48 13.31
CA PRO A 217 -9.96 -9.88 13.47
C PRO A 217 -10.97 -8.76 13.15
N ALA A 218 -10.64 -7.51 13.47
CA ALA A 218 -11.48 -6.35 13.17
C ALA A 218 -11.51 -6.07 11.66
N TRP A 219 -10.36 -6.10 10.97
CA TRP A 219 -10.27 -5.93 9.51
C TRP A 219 -11.01 -7.03 8.75
N GLN A 220 -10.88 -8.28 9.19
CA GLN A 220 -11.62 -9.42 8.64
C GLN A 220 -13.12 -9.26 8.85
N SER A 221 -13.55 -8.75 10.02
CA SER A 221 -14.96 -8.44 10.30
C SER A 221 -15.48 -7.33 9.38
N TRP A 222 -14.65 -6.28 9.14
CA TRP A 222 -14.98 -5.21 8.21
C TRP A 222 -15.16 -5.75 6.78
N LEU A 223 -14.23 -6.59 6.30
CA LEU A 223 -14.32 -7.22 4.98
C LEU A 223 -15.61 -8.03 4.82
N ARG A 224 -15.97 -8.87 5.81
CA ARG A 224 -17.23 -9.65 5.80
C ARG A 224 -18.48 -8.78 5.83
N THR A 225 -18.44 -7.69 6.57
CA THR A 225 -19.64 -6.84 6.79
C THR A 225 -19.90 -5.95 5.58
N HIS A 226 -18.85 -5.38 4.99
CA HIS A 226 -18.97 -4.41 3.91
C HIS A 226 -18.80 -5.02 2.51
N THR A 227 -18.18 -6.22 2.43
CA THR A 227 -17.93 -6.94 1.16
C THR A 227 -17.53 -6.01 0.01
N PRO A 228 -16.52 -5.15 0.18
CA PRO A 228 -16.13 -4.21 -0.86
C PRO A 228 -15.72 -4.96 -2.12
N PRO A 229 -16.01 -4.45 -3.32
CA PRO A 229 -15.32 -4.93 -4.51
C PRO A 229 -13.82 -5.01 -4.24
N THR A 230 -13.19 -6.16 -4.51
CA THR A 230 -11.79 -6.38 -4.14
C THR A 230 -11.02 -7.01 -5.29
N LEU A 231 -9.87 -6.43 -5.62
CA LEU A 231 -8.86 -6.97 -6.52
C LEU A 231 -7.59 -7.27 -5.73
N ILE A 232 -7.11 -8.49 -5.79
CA ILE A 232 -5.87 -8.92 -5.14
C ILE A 232 -4.84 -9.20 -6.23
N THR A 233 -3.75 -8.43 -6.23
CA THR A 233 -2.58 -8.61 -7.09
C THR A 233 -1.38 -8.93 -6.21
N TRP A 234 -0.82 -10.15 -6.32
CA TRP A 234 0.14 -10.60 -5.31
C TRP A 234 1.39 -11.22 -5.94
N GLY A 235 2.56 -10.82 -5.49
CA GLY A 235 3.81 -11.51 -5.80
C GLY A 235 3.87 -12.83 -5.03
N ALA A 236 3.77 -13.95 -5.76
CA ALA A 236 3.62 -15.28 -5.16
C ALA A 236 4.84 -15.73 -4.34
N ASN A 237 6.02 -15.17 -4.66
CA ASN A 237 7.29 -15.53 -4.04
C ASN A 237 7.72 -14.53 -2.96
N ASP A 238 6.80 -13.72 -2.44
CA ASP A 238 7.08 -12.77 -1.37
C ASP A 238 7.61 -13.48 -0.12
N PRO A 239 8.82 -13.13 0.36
CA PRO A 239 9.41 -13.78 1.53
C PRO A 239 8.76 -13.34 2.86
N PHE A 240 8.06 -12.22 2.87
CA PHE A 240 7.42 -11.66 4.08
C PHE A 240 5.97 -12.10 4.17
N PHE A 241 5.20 -11.89 3.09
CA PHE A 241 3.78 -12.19 2.99
C PHE A 241 3.52 -13.25 1.92
N PRO A 242 3.66 -14.54 2.26
CA PRO A 242 3.46 -15.64 1.32
C PRO A 242 2.01 -15.73 0.83
N SER A 243 1.81 -16.34 -0.34
CA SER A 243 0.54 -16.42 -1.06
C SER A 243 -0.67 -16.98 -0.27
N PRO A 244 -0.52 -17.81 0.79
CA PRO A 244 -1.66 -18.16 1.65
C PRO A 244 -2.38 -16.93 2.25
N GLY A 245 -1.67 -15.79 2.44
CA GLY A 245 -2.27 -14.52 2.86
C GLY A 245 -3.24 -13.97 1.81
N ALA A 246 -2.86 -14.01 0.53
CA ALA A 246 -3.73 -13.60 -0.56
C ALA A 246 -5.01 -14.47 -0.66
N HIS A 247 -4.86 -15.79 -0.56
CA HIS A 247 -5.98 -16.73 -0.59
C HIS A 247 -6.92 -16.56 0.61
N ALA A 248 -6.40 -16.15 1.77
CA ALA A 248 -7.20 -15.98 2.98
C ALA A 248 -8.29 -14.89 2.83
N TYR A 249 -8.07 -13.89 1.99
CA TYR A 249 -9.09 -12.87 1.70
C TYR A 249 -10.38 -13.47 1.12
N LEU A 250 -10.28 -14.54 0.32
CA LEU A 250 -11.43 -15.17 -0.33
C LEU A 250 -12.44 -15.77 0.67
N ALA A 251 -12.02 -16.02 1.91
CA ALA A 251 -12.93 -16.47 2.96
C ALA A 251 -13.88 -15.36 3.45
N ASP A 252 -13.44 -14.10 3.39
CA ASP A 252 -14.18 -12.95 3.87
C ASP A 252 -14.82 -12.12 2.73
N VAL A 253 -14.20 -12.14 1.55
CA VAL A 253 -14.68 -11.49 0.31
C VAL A 253 -14.61 -12.50 -0.85
N PRO A 254 -15.56 -13.44 -0.94
CA PRO A 254 -15.51 -14.58 -1.88
C PRO A 254 -15.55 -14.16 -3.35
N ASP A 255 -16.09 -12.98 -3.66
CA ASP A 255 -16.14 -12.43 -5.01
C ASP A 255 -14.89 -11.64 -5.40
N ALA A 256 -13.85 -11.63 -4.56
CA ALA A 256 -12.58 -10.96 -4.87
C ALA A 256 -11.86 -11.61 -6.05
N GLU A 257 -11.34 -10.78 -6.95
CA GLU A 257 -10.48 -11.22 -8.05
C GLU A 257 -9.06 -11.44 -7.52
N LEU A 258 -8.51 -12.65 -7.66
CA LEU A 258 -7.15 -13.00 -7.21
C LEU A 258 -6.24 -13.28 -8.40
N HIS A 259 -5.13 -12.56 -8.49
CA HIS A 259 -4.06 -12.74 -9.45
C HIS A 259 -2.70 -12.88 -8.75
N LEU A 260 -2.03 -14.00 -8.99
CA LEU A 260 -0.69 -14.28 -8.49
C LEU A 260 0.33 -14.10 -9.62
N PHE A 261 1.44 -13.41 -9.31
CA PHE A 261 2.52 -13.13 -10.25
C PHE A 261 3.82 -13.80 -9.80
N ASP A 262 4.60 -14.32 -10.73
CA ASP A 262 5.89 -14.98 -10.46
C ASP A 262 6.98 -13.95 -10.12
N THR A 263 6.80 -13.30 -8.98
CA THR A 263 7.69 -12.26 -8.47
C THR A 263 7.62 -12.18 -6.93
N GLY A 264 8.55 -11.39 -6.36
CA GLY A 264 8.61 -11.11 -4.94
C GLY A 264 7.67 -9.99 -4.49
N HIS A 265 8.05 -9.33 -3.42
CA HIS A 265 7.24 -8.34 -2.70
C HIS A 265 6.79 -7.14 -3.56
N PHE A 266 7.70 -6.53 -4.33
CA PHE A 266 7.43 -5.33 -5.15
C PHE A 266 6.92 -5.69 -6.55
N ALA A 267 5.74 -6.30 -6.67
CA ALA A 267 5.20 -6.79 -7.93
C ALA A 267 5.05 -5.70 -9.02
N LEU A 268 4.83 -4.44 -8.67
CA LEU A 268 4.78 -3.33 -9.63
C LEU A 268 6.12 -3.04 -10.32
N GLU A 269 7.26 -3.43 -9.74
CA GLU A 269 8.56 -3.21 -10.38
C GLU A 269 8.76 -4.15 -11.58
N THR A 270 8.20 -5.34 -11.54
CA THR A 270 8.39 -6.36 -12.59
C THR A 270 7.15 -6.56 -13.47
N HIS A 271 5.93 -6.51 -12.89
CA HIS A 271 4.68 -6.89 -13.55
C HIS A 271 3.68 -5.74 -13.72
N VAL A 272 4.14 -4.48 -13.66
CA VAL A 272 3.23 -3.33 -13.79
C VAL A 272 2.42 -3.35 -15.09
N ARG A 273 2.96 -3.88 -16.19
CA ARG A 273 2.27 -3.96 -17.49
C ARG A 273 1.09 -4.93 -17.50
N GLU A 274 1.15 -5.94 -16.64
CA GLU A 274 0.11 -6.93 -16.45
C GLU A 274 -0.89 -6.48 -15.38
N ILE A 275 -0.39 -5.87 -14.30
CA ILE A 275 -1.20 -5.40 -13.17
C ILE A 275 -2.02 -4.16 -13.52
N ALA A 276 -1.46 -3.19 -14.25
CA ALA A 276 -2.15 -1.94 -14.55
C ALA A 276 -3.48 -2.12 -15.31
N PRO A 277 -3.60 -2.98 -16.35
CA PRO A 277 -4.89 -3.25 -16.98
C PRO A 277 -5.95 -3.84 -16.03
N LEU A 278 -5.54 -4.72 -15.11
CA LEU A 278 -6.44 -5.30 -14.10
C LEU A 278 -6.97 -4.21 -13.16
N ILE A 279 -6.08 -3.34 -12.66
CA ILE A 279 -6.47 -2.20 -11.81
C ILE A 279 -7.41 -1.28 -12.59
N GLY A 280 -7.10 -0.96 -13.84
CA GLY A 280 -7.95 -0.09 -14.67
C GLY A 280 -9.36 -0.65 -14.83
N ALA A 281 -9.49 -1.90 -15.23
CA ALA A 281 -10.79 -2.56 -15.38
C ALA A 281 -11.54 -2.65 -14.05
N PHE A 282 -10.83 -2.90 -12.95
CA PHE A 282 -11.39 -2.94 -11.60
C PHE A 282 -11.95 -1.58 -11.17
N VAL A 283 -11.17 -0.50 -11.29
CA VAL A 283 -11.59 0.86 -10.90
C VAL A 283 -12.80 1.33 -11.70
N ASP A 284 -12.83 1.03 -13.00
CA ASP A 284 -14.01 1.32 -13.84
C ASP A 284 -15.27 0.66 -13.28
N ARG A 285 -15.22 -0.62 -12.88
CA ARG A 285 -16.36 -1.32 -12.30
C ARG A 285 -16.75 -0.81 -10.92
N ALA A 286 -15.76 -0.67 -10.02
CA ALA A 286 -16.00 -0.33 -8.62
C ALA A 286 -16.49 1.10 -8.42
N CYS A 287 -15.99 2.07 -9.21
CA CYS A 287 -16.31 3.48 -9.00
C CYS A 287 -17.45 4.01 -9.90
N THR A 288 -17.78 3.34 -11.02
CA THR A 288 -18.82 3.84 -11.93
C THR A 288 -20.19 3.20 -11.72
N GLY A 289 -20.30 2.22 -10.83
CA GLY A 289 -21.61 1.62 -10.47
C GLY A 289 -22.30 0.89 -11.64
N GLN A 290 -21.56 0.38 -12.61
CA GLN A 290 -22.14 -0.48 -13.63
C GLN A 290 -22.49 -1.85 -13.02
N THR A 291 -23.69 -1.93 -12.45
CA THR A 291 -24.39 -3.20 -12.35
C THR A 291 -24.46 -3.78 -13.76
N VAL A 292 -23.81 -4.91 -13.98
CA VAL A 292 -24.07 -5.76 -15.15
C VAL A 292 -25.56 -6.12 -15.06
N GLY A 293 -26.39 -5.39 -15.79
CA GLY A 293 -27.78 -5.75 -15.97
C GLY A 293 -27.82 -7.14 -16.58
N SER A 294 -28.44 -8.07 -15.89
CA SER A 294 -28.83 -9.34 -16.42
C SER A 294 -29.87 -9.09 -17.54
N ASP A 295 -29.42 -8.88 -18.77
CA ASP A 295 -30.24 -9.02 -19.92
C ASP A 295 -30.59 -10.50 -20.09
N ALA A 296 -31.66 -10.91 -19.40
CA ALA A 296 -32.40 -12.12 -19.77
C ALA A 296 -33.23 -11.80 -21.02
N PRO A 297 -33.07 -12.52 -22.13
CA PRO A 297 -33.93 -12.33 -23.28
C PRO A 297 -35.35 -12.76 -22.92
N SER A 298 -36.28 -11.80 -22.91
CA SER A 298 -37.73 -12.08 -22.89
C SER A 298 -38.10 -12.73 -24.19
N GLN A 299 -38.62 -13.96 -24.11
CA GLN A 299 -39.37 -14.61 -25.16
C GLN A 299 -40.78 -14.02 -25.30
#